data_3350bbff88743a18fb45ecfc726e48b8
#
_entry.id   3350bbff88743a18fb45ecfc726e48b8
#
_cell.length_a   1.000
_cell.length_b   1.000
_cell.length_c   1.000
_cell.angle_alpha   90.00
_cell.angle_beta   90.00
_cell.angle_gamma   90.00
#
_symmetry.space_group_name_H-M   'P 1'
#
loop_
_entity.id
_entity.type
_entity.pdbx_description
1 polymer ?
#
loop_
_entity_poly.entity_id
_entity_poly.type
_entity_poly.pdbx_seq_one_letter_code
_entity_poly.pdbx_strand_id
1 'polypeptide(L)'
;MRSYLIDEISLSDLEKIAEFLRLKTIHSGLGKIFWVSLPPHLLSPKQAQHPQCQPHVFAAELGANWIKLEFFVRSMNGVGCECQGYCIREQEQFVLNWAQQLVESLRLST
;
A
#
# COMPACT_ATOMS: atom_id res chain seq x y z
N MET A 1 11.10 0.47 10.09
CA MET A 1 10.26 0.67 8.86
C MET A 1 9.39 1.90 9.07
N ARG A 2 9.44 2.86 8.14
CA ARG A 2 8.56 4.03 8.18
C ARG A 2 7.22 3.64 7.58
N SER A 3 6.15 4.06 8.24
CA SER A 3 4.80 3.70 7.84
C SER A 3 3.79 4.74 8.30
N TYR A 4 2.60 4.67 7.73
CA TYR A 4 1.46 5.47 8.12
C TYR A 4 0.42 4.54 8.75
N LEU A 5 -0.03 4.87 9.96
CA LEU A 5 -0.95 4.04 10.73
C LEU A 5 -2.28 4.77 10.94
N ILE A 6 -3.36 4.09 10.62
CA ILE A 6 -4.71 4.49 11.02
C ILE A 6 -5.18 3.46 12.04
N ASP A 7 -5.48 3.91 13.26
CA ASP A 7 -5.86 2.99 14.33
C ASP A 7 -7.24 3.31 14.89
N GLU A 8 -7.61 2.61 15.96
CA GLU A 8 -8.91 2.75 16.62
C GLU A 8 -10.07 2.57 15.64
N ILE A 9 -9.90 1.64 14.71
CA ILE A 9 -10.91 1.36 13.67
C ILE A 9 -11.94 0.39 14.25
N SER A 10 -13.24 0.72 14.11
CA SER A 10 -14.30 -0.17 14.54
C SER A 10 -14.30 -1.46 13.71
N LEU A 11 -14.87 -2.52 14.27
CA LEU A 11 -14.96 -3.80 13.58
C LEU A 11 -15.71 -3.67 12.25
N SER A 12 -16.82 -2.93 12.25
CA SER A 12 -17.60 -2.75 11.02
C SER A 12 -16.81 -2.00 9.95
N ASP A 13 -16.03 -0.98 10.32
CA ASP A 13 -15.19 -0.26 9.39
C ASP A 13 -14.04 -1.13 8.90
N LEU A 14 -13.47 -1.95 9.79
CA LEU A 14 -12.40 -2.86 9.41
C LEU A 14 -12.88 -3.87 8.36
N GLU A 15 -14.11 -4.34 8.49
CA GLU A 15 -14.71 -5.25 7.51
C GLU A 15 -14.86 -4.57 6.14
N LYS A 16 -15.24 -3.29 6.12
CA LYS A 16 -15.32 -2.51 4.87
C LYS A 16 -13.94 -2.43 4.22
N ILE A 17 -12.91 -2.16 5.00
CA ILE A 17 -11.54 -2.06 4.50
C ILE A 17 -11.08 -3.40 3.94
N ALA A 18 -11.31 -4.48 4.68
CA ALA A 18 -10.91 -5.83 4.25
C ALA A 18 -11.57 -6.20 2.92
N GLU A 19 -12.86 -5.91 2.77
CA GLU A 19 -13.59 -6.17 1.52
C GLU A 19 -13.00 -5.35 0.37
N PHE A 20 -12.74 -4.05 0.61
CA PHE A 20 -12.15 -3.18 -0.40
C PHE A 20 -10.79 -3.71 -0.85
N LEU A 21 -9.93 -4.07 0.11
CA LEU A 21 -8.58 -4.56 -0.22
C LEU A 21 -8.65 -5.86 -1.01
N ARG A 22 -9.55 -6.76 -0.62
CA ARG A 22 -9.72 -8.04 -1.31
C ARG A 22 -10.13 -7.85 -2.77
N LEU A 23 -10.96 -6.84 -3.05
CA LEU A 23 -11.48 -6.59 -4.39
C LEU A 23 -10.59 -5.70 -5.24
N LYS A 24 -9.85 -4.78 -4.64
CA LYS A 24 -9.15 -3.70 -5.36
C LYS A 24 -7.63 -3.78 -5.31
N THR A 25 -7.07 -4.73 -4.55
CA THR A 25 -5.62 -4.85 -4.43
C THR A 25 -5.20 -6.29 -4.64
N ILE A 26 -3.90 -6.55 -4.56
CA ILE A 26 -3.33 -7.88 -4.73
C ILE A 26 -3.12 -8.50 -3.35
N HIS A 27 -3.73 -9.65 -3.08
CA HIS A 27 -3.51 -10.35 -1.82
C HIS A 27 -2.12 -11.01 -1.84
N SER A 28 -1.34 -10.81 -0.77
CA SER A 28 0.04 -11.30 -0.71
C SER A 28 0.13 -12.81 -0.50
N GLY A 29 -0.93 -13.43 0.02
CA GLY A 29 -0.88 -14.81 0.48
C GLY A 29 -0.28 -14.95 1.88
N LEU A 30 0.09 -13.84 2.51
CA LEU A 30 0.70 -13.80 3.84
C LEU A 30 -0.22 -13.04 4.78
N GLY A 31 -1.07 -13.78 5.50
CA GLY A 31 -1.95 -13.18 6.50
C GLY A 31 -2.84 -12.09 5.92
N LYS A 32 -2.80 -10.92 6.52
CA LYS A 32 -3.62 -9.77 6.12
C LYS A 32 -2.78 -8.67 5.46
N ILE A 33 -1.84 -9.05 4.63
CA ILE A 33 -1.01 -8.12 3.87
C ILE A 33 -1.47 -8.08 2.43
N PHE A 34 -1.68 -6.86 1.92
CA PHE A 34 -2.15 -6.62 0.56
C PHE A 34 -1.17 -5.68 -0.15
N TRP A 35 -1.00 -5.89 -1.45
CA TRP A 35 -0.10 -5.08 -2.27
C TRP A 35 -0.91 -4.06 -3.06
N VAL A 36 -0.56 -2.78 -2.91
CA VAL A 36 -1.20 -1.69 -3.65
C VAL A 36 -0.23 -1.23 -4.73
N SER A 37 -0.67 -1.29 -5.99
CA SER A 37 0.18 -0.93 -7.12
C SER A 37 0.39 0.57 -7.22
N LEU A 38 1.64 0.97 -7.47
CA LEU A 38 1.95 2.36 -7.80
C LEU A 38 1.71 2.59 -9.29
N PRO A 39 1.12 3.75 -9.65
CA PRO A 39 1.00 4.10 -11.06
C PRO A 39 2.39 4.26 -11.70
N PRO A 40 2.56 3.89 -12.98
CA PRO A 40 3.88 3.97 -13.61
C PRO A 40 4.52 5.35 -13.59
N HIS A 41 3.73 6.42 -13.67
CA HIS A 41 4.26 7.78 -13.67
C HIS A 41 4.83 8.21 -12.32
N LEU A 42 4.59 7.43 -11.26
CA LEU A 42 5.11 7.73 -9.92
C LEU A 42 6.32 6.86 -9.54
N LEU A 43 6.79 6.02 -10.45
CA LEU A 43 8.00 5.24 -10.20
C LEU A 43 9.21 6.17 -10.15
N SER A 44 10.17 5.87 -9.26
CA SER A 44 11.44 6.58 -9.25
C SER A 44 12.21 6.29 -10.54
N PRO A 45 13.20 7.13 -10.91
CA PRO A 45 14.01 6.85 -12.10
C PRO A 45 14.60 5.44 -12.10
N LYS A 46 15.09 4.98 -10.95
CA LYS A 46 15.66 3.64 -10.83
C LYS A 46 14.60 2.56 -11.10
N GLN A 47 13.40 2.72 -10.53
CA GLN A 47 12.32 1.77 -10.72
C GLN A 47 11.82 1.76 -12.17
N ALA A 48 11.73 2.93 -12.79
CA ALA A 48 11.31 3.04 -14.17
C ALA A 48 12.27 2.35 -15.13
N GLN A 49 13.55 2.24 -14.75
CA GLN A 49 14.57 1.55 -15.54
C GLN A 49 14.55 0.03 -15.35
N HIS A 50 13.65 -0.48 -14.48
CA HIS A 50 13.53 -1.91 -14.18
C HIS A 50 12.12 -2.41 -14.52
N PRO A 51 11.71 -2.35 -15.81
CA PRO A 51 10.35 -2.77 -16.18
C PRO A 51 10.07 -4.25 -15.87
N GLN A 52 11.11 -5.08 -15.86
CA GLN A 52 10.97 -6.51 -15.53
C GLN A 52 10.63 -6.72 -14.06
N CYS A 53 10.81 -5.70 -13.21
CA CYS A 53 10.51 -5.78 -11.78
C CYS A 53 9.07 -5.36 -11.46
N GLN A 54 8.33 -4.86 -12.44
CA GLN A 54 6.95 -4.41 -12.22
C GLN A 54 6.03 -5.58 -11.95
N PRO A 55 4.92 -5.37 -11.23
CA PRO A 55 4.50 -4.08 -10.68
C PRO A 55 5.27 -3.71 -9.42
N HIS A 56 5.46 -2.41 -9.23
CA HIS A 56 5.99 -1.87 -7.99
C HIS A 56 4.81 -1.53 -7.08
N VAL A 57 4.92 -1.90 -5.80
CA VAL A 57 3.80 -1.88 -4.87
C VAL A 57 4.24 -1.35 -3.51
N PHE A 58 3.27 -0.92 -2.71
CA PHE A 58 3.50 -0.76 -1.28
C PHE A 58 2.56 -1.68 -0.52
N ALA A 59 2.92 -2.01 0.72
CA ALA A 59 2.14 -2.93 1.54
C ALA A 59 1.08 -2.20 2.35
N ALA A 60 -0.11 -2.79 2.39
CA ALA A 60 -1.19 -2.42 3.30
C ALA A 60 -1.45 -3.62 4.19
N GLU A 61 -1.23 -3.46 5.49
CA GLU A 61 -1.41 -4.54 6.45
C GLU A 61 -2.56 -4.23 7.39
N LEU A 62 -3.49 -5.18 7.56
CA LEU A 62 -4.59 -5.05 8.50
C LEU A 62 -4.25 -5.71 9.82
N GLY A 63 -4.55 -5.01 10.92
CA GLY A 63 -4.48 -5.56 12.26
C GLY A 63 -5.88 -5.75 12.84
N ALA A 64 -5.93 -5.91 14.16
CA ALA A 64 -7.21 -6.14 14.86
C ALA A 64 -8.11 -4.90 14.81
N ASN A 65 -7.53 -3.71 14.81
CA ASN A 65 -8.28 -2.45 14.81
C ASN A 65 -7.49 -1.33 14.11
N TRP A 66 -6.60 -1.69 13.18
CA TRP A 66 -5.75 -0.71 12.51
C TRP A 66 -5.40 -1.18 11.10
N ILE A 67 -4.98 -0.22 10.27
CA ILE A 67 -4.35 -0.48 8.98
C ILE A 67 -3.03 0.28 8.95
N LYS A 68 -1.98 -0.38 8.46
CA LYS A 68 -0.66 0.19 8.34
C LYS A 68 -0.22 0.18 6.89
N LEU A 69 0.21 1.34 6.39
CA LEU A 69 0.70 1.50 5.02
C LEU A 69 2.19 1.77 5.08
N GLU A 70 2.98 0.95 4.42
CA GLU A 70 4.43 1.12 4.42
C GLU A 70 4.85 2.24 3.47
N PHE A 71 5.80 3.06 3.88
CA PHE A 71 6.46 4.03 3.00
C PHE A 71 7.68 3.38 2.33
N PHE A 72 7.45 2.24 1.74
CA PHE A 72 8.49 1.45 1.10
C PHE A 72 7.93 0.81 -0.18
N VAL A 73 8.68 0.92 -1.26
CA VAL A 73 8.26 0.39 -2.56
C VAL A 73 8.95 -0.94 -2.80
N ARG A 74 8.15 -1.97 -3.02
CA ARG A 74 8.61 -3.33 -3.30
C ARG A 74 8.36 -3.67 -4.76
N SER A 75 9.16 -4.59 -5.28
CA SER A 75 8.96 -5.15 -6.60
C SER A 75 8.32 -6.53 -6.46
N MET A 76 7.25 -6.78 -7.20
CA MET A 76 6.60 -8.09 -7.16
C MET A 76 7.38 -9.16 -7.92
N ASN A 77 8.19 -8.76 -8.91
CA ASN A 77 8.95 -9.69 -9.75
C ASN A 77 10.46 -9.56 -9.59
N GLY A 78 10.92 -8.70 -8.70
CA GLY A 78 12.35 -8.46 -8.52
C GLY A 78 12.76 -8.58 -7.07
N VAL A 79 12.49 -9.72 -6.45
CA VAL A 79 12.86 -9.97 -5.05
C VAL A 79 14.36 -9.76 -4.90
N GLY A 80 14.74 -8.89 -3.94
CA GLY A 80 16.13 -8.56 -3.71
C GLY A 80 16.71 -7.54 -4.67
N CYS A 81 15.93 -7.04 -5.64
CA CYS A 81 16.41 -6.01 -6.55
C CYS A 81 16.63 -4.68 -5.82
N GLU A 82 17.71 -3.99 -6.20
CA GLU A 82 18.03 -2.68 -5.61
C GLU A 82 17.07 -1.57 -6.01
N CYS A 83 16.13 -1.83 -6.94
CA CYS A 83 15.12 -0.85 -7.29
C CYS A 83 14.08 -0.65 -6.18
N GLN A 84 14.02 -1.59 -5.23
CA GLN A 84 13.18 -1.47 -4.05
C GLN A 84 13.80 -0.50 -3.06
N GLY A 85 12.99 0.24 -2.34
CA GLY A 85 13.48 1.19 -1.36
C GLY A 85 12.38 2.04 -0.77
N TYR A 86 12.77 2.90 0.17
CA TYR A 86 11.82 3.83 0.77
C TYR A 86 11.26 4.78 -0.26
N CYS A 87 10.01 5.20 -0.03
CA CYS A 87 9.31 6.11 -0.92
C CYS A 87 10.08 7.42 -1.09
N ILE A 88 10.19 7.90 -2.33
CA ILE A 88 10.51 9.29 -2.58
C ILE A 88 9.28 10.15 -2.23
N ARG A 89 9.44 11.46 -2.19
CA ARG A 89 8.38 12.37 -1.73
C ARG A 89 7.06 12.18 -2.47
N GLU A 90 7.12 12.06 -3.79
CA GLU A 90 5.91 11.90 -4.60
C GLU A 90 5.19 10.59 -4.33
N GLN A 91 5.94 9.54 -4.07
CA GLN A 91 5.38 8.23 -3.73
C GLN A 91 4.76 8.26 -2.33
N GLU A 92 5.44 8.91 -1.38
CA GLU A 92 4.91 9.09 -0.03
C GLU A 92 3.59 9.85 -0.06
N GLN A 93 3.52 10.90 -0.88
CA GLN A 93 2.29 11.67 -1.06
C GLN A 93 1.18 10.81 -1.65
N PHE A 94 1.52 9.93 -2.60
CA PHE A 94 0.55 9.00 -3.16
C PHE A 94 -0.03 8.07 -2.09
N VAL A 95 0.82 7.53 -1.23
CA VAL A 95 0.37 6.64 -0.14
C VAL A 95 -0.58 7.38 0.79
N LEU A 96 -0.25 8.62 1.16
CA LEU A 96 -1.10 9.44 2.03
C LEU A 96 -2.44 9.76 1.37
N ASN A 97 -2.42 10.13 0.09
CA ASN A 97 -3.65 10.40 -0.65
C ASN A 97 -4.50 9.14 -0.79
N TRP A 98 -3.87 8.00 -1.00
CA TRP A 98 -4.58 6.73 -1.07
C TRP A 98 -5.30 6.43 0.25
N ALA A 99 -4.61 6.67 1.37
CA ALA A 99 -5.20 6.50 2.70
C ALA A 99 -6.39 7.43 2.90
N GLN A 100 -6.26 8.68 2.50
CA GLN A 100 -7.33 9.67 2.63
C GLN A 100 -8.55 9.25 1.80
N GLN A 101 -8.32 8.81 0.58
CA GLN A 101 -9.41 8.34 -0.29
C GLN A 101 -10.08 7.10 0.27
N LEU A 102 -9.32 6.21 0.88
CA LEU A 102 -9.88 5.03 1.54
C LEU A 102 -10.88 5.44 2.63
N VAL A 103 -10.46 6.36 3.50
CA VAL A 103 -11.32 6.85 4.59
C VAL A 103 -12.58 7.50 4.02
N GLU A 104 -12.43 8.34 3.01
CA GLU A 104 -13.56 9.10 2.45
C GLU A 104 -14.50 8.20 1.65
N SER A 105 -13.97 7.36 0.78
CA SER A 105 -14.81 6.55 -0.11
C SER A 105 -15.59 5.47 0.64
N LEU A 106 -15.02 4.92 1.69
CA LEU A 106 -15.67 3.92 2.52
C LEU A 106 -16.46 4.54 3.67
N ARG A 107 -16.40 5.85 3.83
CA ARG A 107 -17.10 6.59 4.89
C ARG A 107 -16.75 6.04 6.27
N LEU A 108 -15.44 5.88 6.51
CA LEU A 108 -14.96 5.39 7.79
C LEU A 108 -15.13 6.45 8.86
N SER A 109 -15.37 6.01 10.10
CA SER A 109 -15.57 6.91 11.24
C SER A 109 -14.26 7.36 11.89
N THR A 110 -13.15 6.85 11.41
CA THR A 110 -11.84 7.12 12.01
C THR A 110 -11.15 8.33 11.41
#